data_d560229268f72160ce2cc6103e5fbf97
#
_entry.id   d560229268f72160ce2cc6103e5fbf97
#
_cell.length_a   1.000
_cell.length_b   1.000
_cell.length_c   1.000
_cell.angle_alpha   90.00
_cell.angle_beta   90.00
_cell.angle_gamma   90.00
#
_symmetry.space_group_name_H-M   'P 1'
#
loop_
_entity.id
_entity.type
_entity.pdbx_description
1 polymer ?
#
loop_
_entity_poly.entity_id
_entity_poly.type
_entity_poly.pdbx_seq_one_letter_code
_entity_poly.pdbx_strand_id
1 'polypeptide(L)'
;DVHPEAVVQVPAAMCNRHGLIAGATGTGKTKTLQLLAEQLSAMGVPVFAADIKGDLSGLSRPGQPSDAVAKRAAGLGIEWNPNGFPVTFLSLGGLGPGVPVRATISEFGPQLLAKVMDANETQASSLSLVFRYADDNGLALLDLADLREVLRFLDSDEGKEELKSIGGLSTATAGVLLRKIVELEDQGGEAFFGEPELEV
;
A
#
# COMPACT_ATOMS: atom_id res chain seq x y z
N ASP A 1 -11.59 -21.61 28.25
CA ASP A 1 -12.92 -22.23 28.26
C ASP A 1 -13.76 -21.55 27.19
N VAL A 2 -14.42 -22.36 26.33
CA VAL A 2 -15.37 -21.86 25.33
C VAL A 2 -16.75 -21.90 26.00
N HIS A 3 -17.38 -20.74 26.09
CA HIS A 3 -18.77 -20.64 26.54
C HIS A 3 -19.69 -20.65 25.32
N PRO A 4 -20.31 -21.79 24.97
CA PRO A 4 -21.09 -21.93 23.74
C PRO A 4 -22.34 -21.02 23.72
N GLU A 5 -22.76 -20.53 24.86
CA GLU A 5 -23.89 -19.61 24.99
C GLU A 5 -23.51 -18.11 24.79
N ALA A 6 -22.22 -17.81 24.80
CA ALA A 6 -21.74 -16.44 24.60
C ALA A 6 -21.39 -16.19 23.13
N VAL A 7 -22.34 -15.71 22.35
CA VAL A 7 -22.12 -15.32 20.96
C VAL A 7 -21.73 -13.86 20.90
N VAL A 8 -20.50 -13.59 20.44
CA VAL A 8 -20.06 -12.21 20.13
C VAL A 8 -20.32 -11.95 18.65
N GLN A 9 -21.17 -10.99 18.37
CA GLN A 9 -21.50 -10.57 17.02
C GLN A 9 -20.99 -9.18 16.73
N VAL A 10 -20.42 -8.99 15.56
CA VAL A 10 -20.07 -7.67 15.01
C VAL A 10 -21.08 -7.35 13.90
N PRO A 11 -22.02 -6.41 14.12
CA PRO A 11 -22.96 -6.02 13.09
C PRO A 11 -22.22 -5.47 11.87
N ALA A 12 -22.61 -5.87 10.65
CA ALA A 12 -21.97 -5.40 9.41
C ALA A 12 -21.97 -3.87 9.29
N ALA A 13 -23.02 -3.19 9.74
CA ALA A 13 -23.11 -1.73 9.79
C ALA A 13 -22.05 -1.07 10.68
N MET A 14 -21.37 -1.82 11.56
CA MET A 14 -20.29 -1.32 12.42
C MET A 14 -18.90 -1.62 11.85
N CYS A 15 -18.80 -2.37 10.77
CA CYS A 15 -17.52 -2.71 10.12
C CYS A 15 -16.87 -1.54 9.37
N ASN A 16 -17.52 -0.38 9.30
CA ASN A 16 -16.96 0.88 8.79
C ASN A 16 -16.06 1.61 9.83
N ARG A 17 -15.68 0.95 10.90
CA ARG A 17 -14.83 1.48 11.98
C ARG A 17 -13.48 0.78 11.97
N HIS A 18 -12.52 1.40 12.66
CA HIS A 18 -11.22 0.78 12.89
C HIS A 18 -11.34 -0.35 13.89
N GLY A 19 -10.57 -1.42 13.67
CA GLY A 19 -10.49 -2.57 14.55
C GLY A 19 -9.04 -3.01 14.74
N LEU A 20 -8.77 -3.68 15.86
CA LEU A 20 -7.48 -4.29 16.15
C LEU A 20 -7.66 -5.75 16.51
N ILE A 21 -6.97 -6.64 15.75
CA ILE A 21 -6.89 -8.07 16.07
C ILE A 21 -5.49 -8.32 16.65
N ALA A 22 -5.41 -8.43 17.97
CA ALA A 22 -4.16 -8.63 18.69
C ALA A 22 -4.06 -10.06 19.24
N GLY A 23 -2.83 -10.56 19.35
CA GLY A 23 -2.55 -11.89 19.90
C GLY A 23 -1.12 -12.35 19.58
N ALA A 24 -0.64 -13.34 20.30
CA ALA A 24 0.66 -13.98 20.04
C ALA A 24 0.67 -14.72 18.68
N THR A 25 1.85 -15.14 18.26
CA THR A 25 1.99 -15.97 17.05
C THR A 25 1.22 -17.29 17.22
N GLY A 26 0.50 -17.71 16.19
CA GLY A 26 -0.27 -18.96 16.19
C GLY A 26 -1.65 -18.88 16.86
N THR A 27 -2.08 -17.73 17.37
CA THR A 27 -3.39 -17.59 18.03
C THR A 27 -4.58 -17.42 17.08
N GLY A 28 -4.31 -17.32 15.76
CA GLY A 28 -5.36 -17.27 14.74
C GLY A 28 -5.71 -15.87 14.24
N LYS A 29 -4.85 -14.85 14.44
CA LYS A 29 -5.08 -13.49 13.94
C LYS A 29 -5.41 -13.45 12.44
N THR A 30 -4.56 -14.07 11.61
CA THR A 30 -4.77 -14.14 10.16
C THR A 30 -6.06 -14.89 9.81
N LYS A 31 -6.40 -15.96 10.55
CA LYS A 31 -7.67 -16.67 10.35
C LYS A 31 -8.89 -15.81 10.68
N THR A 32 -8.80 -14.95 11.68
CA THR A 32 -9.86 -13.99 11.99
C THR A 32 -10.02 -12.96 10.86
N LEU A 33 -8.90 -12.46 10.28
CA LEU A 33 -8.94 -11.57 9.11
C LEU A 33 -9.55 -12.27 7.89
N GLN A 34 -9.14 -13.51 7.61
CA GLN A 34 -9.74 -14.31 6.53
C GLN A 34 -11.25 -14.45 6.71
N LEU A 35 -11.70 -14.80 7.92
CA LEU A 35 -13.11 -14.98 8.22
C LEU A 35 -13.91 -13.67 8.02
N LEU A 36 -13.38 -12.54 8.45
CA LEU A 36 -14.00 -11.23 8.22
C LEU A 36 -14.09 -10.91 6.72
N ALA A 37 -13.02 -11.14 5.96
CA ALA A 37 -12.99 -10.93 4.52
C ALA A 37 -14.01 -11.83 3.79
N GLU A 38 -14.09 -13.11 4.15
CA GLU A 38 -15.07 -14.06 3.63
C GLU A 38 -16.50 -13.60 3.89
N GLN A 39 -16.81 -13.23 5.12
CA GLN A 39 -18.16 -12.78 5.48
C GLN A 39 -18.56 -11.48 4.78
N LEU A 40 -17.66 -10.51 4.71
CA LEU A 40 -17.90 -9.26 4.00
C LEU A 40 -18.08 -9.50 2.49
N SER A 41 -17.23 -10.32 1.88
CA SER A 41 -17.35 -10.68 0.46
C SER A 41 -18.65 -11.42 0.17
N ALA A 42 -19.09 -12.35 1.04
CA ALA A 42 -20.36 -13.04 0.90
C ALA A 42 -21.58 -12.09 0.97
N MET A 43 -21.44 -10.96 1.65
CA MET A 43 -22.45 -9.89 1.70
C MET A 43 -22.34 -8.89 0.53
N GLY A 44 -21.41 -9.09 -0.41
CA GLY A 44 -21.19 -8.19 -1.55
C GLY A 44 -20.38 -6.94 -1.21
N VAL A 45 -19.69 -6.94 -0.06
CA VAL A 45 -18.82 -5.83 0.35
C VAL A 45 -17.40 -6.09 -0.17
N PRO A 46 -16.82 -5.19 -1.00
CA PRO A 46 -15.44 -5.34 -1.44
C PRO A 46 -14.47 -5.18 -0.27
N VAL A 47 -13.44 -6.01 -0.25
CA VAL A 47 -12.39 -6.00 0.77
C VAL A 47 -11.04 -5.78 0.12
N PHE A 48 -10.32 -4.76 0.55
CA PHE A 48 -8.92 -4.55 0.20
C PHE A 48 -8.02 -5.02 1.34
N ALA A 49 -7.02 -5.83 1.04
CA ALA A 49 -6.09 -6.36 2.04
C ALA A 49 -4.65 -6.30 1.55
N ALA A 50 -3.75 -5.79 2.40
CA ALA A 50 -2.31 -5.86 2.18
C ALA A 50 -1.77 -7.15 2.82
N ASP A 51 -1.15 -8.00 2.01
CA ASP A 51 -0.65 -9.31 2.43
C ASP A 51 0.85 -9.45 2.16
N ILE A 52 1.66 -9.16 3.17
CA ILE A 52 3.14 -9.22 3.06
C ILE A 52 3.65 -10.66 2.98
N LYS A 53 2.91 -11.62 3.57
CA LYS A 53 3.37 -13.03 3.72
C LYS A 53 2.69 -14.00 2.75
N GLY A 54 1.64 -13.56 2.04
CA GLY A 54 0.83 -14.42 1.19
C GLY A 54 -0.16 -15.30 1.96
N ASP A 55 -0.38 -15.04 3.24
CA ASP A 55 -1.25 -15.85 4.12
C ASP A 55 -2.74 -15.73 3.75
N LEU A 56 -3.14 -14.65 3.07
CA LEU A 56 -4.53 -14.41 2.65
C LEU A 56 -4.85 -14.99 1.28
N SER A 57 -3.85 -15.37 0.49
CA SER A 57 -4.02 -15.85 -0.89
C SER A 57 -4.94 -17.08 -1.00
N GLY A 58 -5.02 -17.89 0.06
CA GLY A 58 -5.89 -19.06 0.15
C GLY A 58 -7.39 -18.76 0.03
N LEU A 59 -7.82 -17.49 0.21
CA LEU A 59 -9.23 -17.09 0.05
C LEU A 59 -9.78 -17.32 -1.35
N SER A 60 -8.92 -17.37 -2.37
CA SER A 60 -9.31 -17.61 -3.76
C SER A 60 -9.75 -19.06 -4.06
N ARG A 61 -9.53 -20.00 -3.15
CA ARG A 61 -9.81 -21.43 -3.36
C ARG A 61 -10.55 -22.04 -2.17
N PRO A 62 -11.44 -23.03 -2.42
CA PRO A 62 -12.05 -23.78 -1.33
C PRO A 62 -11.00 -24.47 -0.46
N GLY A 63 -11.23 -24.39 0.85
CA GLY A 63 -10.39 -25.10 1.82
C GLY A 63 -10.42 -26.61 1.63
N GLN A 64 -9.32 -27.29 1.94
CA GLN A 64 -9.27 -28.75 1.87
C GLN A 64 -9.79 -29.38 3.17
N PRO A 65 -10.60 -30.44 3.09
CA PRO A 65 -11.04 -31.18 4.27
C PRO A 65 -9.85 -31.74 5.06
N SER A 66 -9.91 -31.60 6.38
CA SER A 66 -8.98 -32.29 7.26
C SER A 66 -9.62 -32.61 8.61
N ASP A 67 -9.11 -33.61 9.31
CA ASP A 67 -9.61 -34.01 10.64
C ASP A 67 -9.52 -32.83 11.64
N ALA A 68 -8.50 -32.00 11.51
CA ALA A 68 -8.31 -30.84 12.37
C ALA A 68 -9.42 -29.79 12.15
N VAL A 69 -9.80 -29.54 10.90
CA VAL A 69 -10.89 -28.62 10.55
C VAL A 69 -12.23 -29.20 11.00
N ALA A 70 -12.51 -30.50 10.73
CA ALA A 70 -13.73 -31.14 11.15
C ALA A 70 -13.90 -31.12 12.68
N LYS A 71 -12.84 -31.46 13.42
CA LYS A 71 -12.85 -31.41 14.89
C LYS A 71 -13.09 -30.00 15.41
N ARG A 72 -12.47 -28.97 14.78
CA ARG A 72 -12.66 -27.57 15.17
C ARG A 72 -14.08 -27.10 14.92
N ALA A 73 -14.64 -27.38 13.75
CA ALA A 73 -16.02 -27.04 13.38
C ALA A 73 -17.02 -27.68 14.35
N ALA A 74 -16.87 -28.97 14.61
CA ALA A 74 -17.70 -29.69 15.58
C ALA A 74 -17.61 -29.10 16.99
N GLY A 75 -16.40 -28.73 17.43
CA GLY A 75 -16.19 -28.11 18.74
C GLY A 75 -16.78 -26.71 18.88
N LEU A 76 -17.04 -26.03 17.76
CA LEU A 76 -17.70 -24.72 17.69
C LEU A 76 -19.21 -24.83 17.39
N GLY A 77 -19.72 -26.02 17.09
CA GLY A 77 -21.12 -26.24 16.69
C GLY A 77 -21.48 -25.57 15.36
N ILE A 78 -20.51 -25.42 14.43
CA ILE A 78 -20.72 -24.82 13.13
C ILE A 78 -20.57 -25.85 12.02
N GLU A 79 -21.33 -25.69 10.95
CA GLU A 79 -21.14 -26.43 9.70
C GLU A 79 -20.00 -25.79 8.91
N TRP A 80 -19.03 -26.60 8.48
CA TRP A 80 -17.94 -26.12 7.66
C TRP A 80 -18.24 -26.40 6.18
N ASN A 81 -18.49 -25.34 5.44
CA ASN A 81 -18.76 -25.37 4.01
C ASN A 81 -17.60 -24.66 3.28
N PRO A 82 -16.62 -25.41 2.74
CA PRO A 82 -15.49 -24.80 2.04
C PRO A 82 -15.94 -24.11 0.76
N ASN A 83 -15.56 -22.86 0.62
CA ASN A 83 -15.85 -22.06 -0.57
C ASN A 83 -14.60 -21.26 -0.99
N GLY A 84 -14.54 -20.89 -2.27
CA GLY A 84 -13.58 -19.91 -2.80
C GLY A 84 -14.29 -18.61 -3.07
N PHE A 85 -13.58 -17.49 -2.88
CA PHE A 85 -14.11 -16.16 -3.09
C PHE A 85 -13.47 -15.51 -4.31
N PRO A 86 -14.14 -14.58 -4.99
CA PRO A 86 -13.53 -13.82 -6.08
C PRO A 86 -12.42 -12.92 -5.50
N VAL A 87 -11.19 -13.18 -5.91
CA VAL A 87 -10.00 -12.46 -5.45
C VAL A 87 -9.22 -11.95 -6.65
N THR A 88 -8.93 -10.65 -6.67
CA THR A 88 -7.97 -10.06 -7.58
C THR A 88 -6.66 -9.85 -6.83
N PHE A 89 -5.61 -10.48 -7.30
CA PHE A 89 -4.27 -10.28 -6.75
C PHE A 89 -3.64 -9.06 -7.41
N LEU A 90 -3.12 -8.17 -6.58
CA LEU A 90 -2.37 -6.98 -6.99
C LEU A 90 -0.90 -7.17 -6.63
N SER A 91 -0.02 -6.78 -7.53
CA SER A 91 1.43 -6.89 -7.35
C SER A 91 2.08 -5.53 -7.48
N LEU A 92 2.77 -5.08 -6.43
CA LEU A 92 3.51 -3.82 -6.48
C LEU A 92 4.60 -3.90 -7.55
N GLY A 93 4.53 -3.00 -8.53
CA GLY A 93 5.49 -2.95 -9.63
C GLY A 93 5.58 -4.24 -10.48
N GLY A 94 4.63 -5.16 -10.35
CA GLY A 94 4.68 -6.44 -11.10
C GLY A 94 5.74 -7.42 -10.60
N LEU A 95 6.30 -7.21 -9.42
CA LEU A 95 7.36 -8.08 -8.86
C LEU A 95 6.85 -9.44 -8.36
N GLY A 96 5.54 -9.66 -8.32
CA GLY A 96 4.89 -10.90 -7.91
C GLY A 96 3.75 -11.29 -8.84
N PRO A 97 3.03 -12.38 -8.54
CA PRO A 97 1.86 -12.78 -9.30
C PRO A 97 0.70 -11.80 -9.05
N GLY A 98 -0.02 -11.45 -10.11
CA GLY A 98 -1.18 -10.57 -10.04
C GLY A 98 -1.13 -9.43 -11.04
N VAL A 99 -2.09 -8.52 -10.93
CA VAL A 99 -2.14 -7.31 -11.76
C VAL A 99 -1.09 -6.33 -11.21
N PRO A 100 -0.20 -5.81 -12.07
CA PRO A 100 0.77 -4.80 -11.63
C PRO A 100 0.07 -3.54 -11.11
N VAL A 101 0.47 -3.09 -9.94
CA VAL A 101 0.07 -1.78 -9.39
C VAL A 101 1.22 -0.83 -9.58
N ARG A 102 0.99 0.23 -10.33
CA ARG A 102 1.93 1.32 -10.55
C ARG A 102 1.24 2.65 -10.29
N ALA A 103 2.03 3.66 -10.01
CA ALA A 103 1.57 5.03 -9.85
C ALA A 103 2.60 5.98 -10.46
N THR A 104 2.15 7.09 -11.04
CA THR A 104 3.08 8.15 -11.40
C THR A 104 3.56 8.89 -10.15
N ILE A 105 4.70 9.53 -10.24
CA ILE A 105 5.21 10.39 -9.17
C ILE A 105 4.22 11.53 -8.90
N SER A 106 3.63 12.12 -9.96
CA SER A 106 2.62 13.18 -9.83
C SER A 106 1.42 12.75 -8.99
N GLU A 107 0.80 11.59 -9.28
CA GLU A 107 -0.37 11.08 -8.55
C GLU A 107 -0.01 10.61 -7.13
N PHE A 108 1.17 10.03 -6.95
CA PHE A 108 1.64 9.62 -5.63
C PHE A 108 1.82 10.80 -4.69
N GLY A 109 2.27 11.91 -5.22
CA GLY A 109 2.38 13.20 -4.56
C GLY A 109 3.54 13.33 -3.57
N PRO A 110 3.93 14.59 -3.26
CA PRO A 110 5.13 14.87 -2.49
C PRO A 110 5.06 14.39 -1.04
N GLN A 111 3.87 14.34 -0.43
CA GLN A 111 3.72 13.96 0.98
C GLN A 111 3.93 12.46 1.20
N LEU A 112 3.37 11.62 0.32
CA LEU A 112 3.56 10.17 0.40
C LEU A 112 4.98 9.81 0.01
N LEU A 113 5.51 10.44 -1.04
CA LEU A 113 6.89 10.23 -1.47
C LEU A 113 7.90 10.60 -0.37
N ALA A 114 7.70 11.74 0.30
CA ALA A 114 8.53 12.13 1.43
C ALA A 114 8.54 11.08 2.56
N LYS A 115 7.40 10.47 2.85
CA LYS A 115 7.30 9.39 3.84
C LYS A 115 8.03 8.12 3.40
N VAL A 116 7.85 7.71 2.15
CA VAL A 116 8.54 6.52 1.60
C VAL A 116 10.05 6.71 1.59
N MET A 117 10.52 7.92 1.28
CA MET A 117 11.93 8.29 1.28
C MET A 117 12.48 8.56 2.70
N ASP A 118 11.70 8.45 3.76
CA ASP A 118 12.10 8.83 5.12
C ASP A 118 12.72 10.25 5.18
N ALA A 119 12.04 11.20 4.54
CA ALA A 119 12.50 12.59 4.44
C ALA A 119 12.15 13.37 5.72
N ASN A 120 13.10 14.17 6.20
CA ASN A 120 12.83 15.11 7.29
C ASN A 120 11.98 16.31 6.80
N GLU A 121 11.53 17.17 7.72
CA GLU A 121 10.65 18.30 7.42
C GLU A 121 11.21 19.23 6.32
N THR A 122 12.51 19.55 6.36
CA THR A 122 13.16 20.40 5.34
C THR A 122 13.16 19.72 3.97
N GLN A 123 13.46 18.44 3.93
CA GLN A 123 13.46 17.64 2.69
C GLN A 123 12.05 17.48 2.12
N ALA A 124 11.07 17.21 2.98
CA ALA A 124 9.65 17.10 2.59
C ALA A 124 9.11 18.43 2.04
N SER A 125 9.43 19.55 2.70
CA SER A 125 9.08 20.88 2.24
C SER A 125 9.73 21.22 0.88
N SER A 126 11.02 20.88 0.73
CA SER A 126 11.74 21.07 -0.53
C SER A 126 11.17 20.20 -1.65
N LEU A 127 10.80 18.96 -1.35
CA LEU A 127 10.14 18.07 -2.31
C LEU A 127 8.80 18.66 -2.77
N SER A 128 7.99 19.18 -1.83
CA SER A 128 6.73 19.85 -2.18
C SER A 128 6.95 21.08 -3.09
N LEU A 129 8.06 21.79 -2.93
CA LEU A 129 8.42 22.88 -3.80
C LEU A 129 8.76 22.41 -5.23
N VAL A 130 9.47 21.29 -5.34
CA VAL A 130 9.79 20.65 -6.65
C VAL A 130 8.52 20.25 -7.39
N PHE A 131 7.57 19.61 -6.69
CA PHE A 131 6.28 19.23 -7.29
C PHE A 131 5.50 20.48 -7.75
N ARG A 132 5.44 21.50 -6.91
CA ARG A 132 4.79 22.76 -7.29
C ARG A 132 5.40 23.38 -8.53
N TYR A 133 6.73 23.41 -8.61
CA TYR A 133 7.42 23.90 -9.80
C TYR A 133 7.04 23.10 -11.05
N ALA A 134 7.01 21.76 -10.93
CA ALA A 134 6.61 20.89 -12.03
C ALA A 134 5.17 21.18 -12.47
N ASP A 135 4.22 21.28 -11.53
CA ASP A 135 2.82 21.58 -11.81
C ASP A 135 2.65 22.95 -12.48
N ASP A 136 3.28 24.00 -11.92
CA ASP A 136 3.18 25.38 -12.45
C ASP A 136 3.76 25.49 -13.88
N ASN A 137 4.69 24.60 -14.25
CA ASN A 137 5.31 24.54 -15.59
C ASN A 137 4.73 23.45 -16.51
N GLY A 138 3.71 22.72 -16.08
CA GLY A 138 3.08 21.66 -16.85
C GLY A 138 3.99 20.46 -17.11
N LEU A 139 4.95 20.20 -16.22
CA LEU A 139 5.85 19.05 -16.28
C LEU A 139 5.24 17.86 -15.56
N ALA A 140 4.86 16.83 -16.31
CA ALA A 140 4.41 15.58 -15.72
C ALA A 140 5.61 14.83 -15.12
N LEU A 141 5.52 14.49 -13.84
CA LEU A 141 6.48 13.61 -13.17
C LEU A 141 5.92 12.18 -13.25
N LEU A 142 6.28 11.43 -14.28
CA LEU A 142 5.77 10.08 -14.49
C LEU A 142 6.54 9.07 -13.65
N ASP A 143 7.86 9.19 -13.60
CA ASP A 143 8.72 8.24 -12.92
C ASP A 143 9.82 8.94 -12.08
N LEU A 144 10.71 8.14 -11.49
CA LEU A 144 11.82 8.66 -10.68
C LEU A 144 12.87 9.39 -11.51
N ALA A 145 12.99 9.06 -12.80
CA ALA A 145 13.93 9.75 -13.69
C ALA A 145 13.47 11.20 -13.96
N ASP A 146 12.17 11.41 -14.20
CA ASP A 146 11.59 12.75 -14.36
C ASP A 146 11.83 13.62 -13.12
N LEU A 147 11.52 13.07 -11.95
CA LEU A 147 11.76 13.79 -10.68
C LEU A 147 13.24 14.14 -10.50
N ARG A 148 14.14 13.23 -10.85
CA ARG A 148 15.58 13.44 -10.77
C ARG A 148 16.04 14.56 -11.71
N GLU A 149 15.56 14.59 -12.94
CA GLU A 149 15.91 15.62 -13.91
C GLU A 149 15.40 17.00 -13.49
N VAL A 150 14.17 17.10 -12.99
CA VAL A 150 13.64 18.36 -12.43
C VAL A 150 14.47 18.81 -11.24
N LEU A 151 14.84 17.92 -10.32
CA LEU A 151 15.71 18.23 -9.18
C LEU A 151 17.09 18.74 -9.62
N ARG A 152 17.70 18.12 -10.64
CA ARG A 152 18.98 18.54 -11.19
C ARG A 152 18.91 19.92 -11.83
N PHE A 153 17.84 20.15 -12.59
CA PHE A 153 17.60 21.47 -13.17
C PHE A 153 17.49 22.53 -12.06
N LEU A 154 16.68 22.29 -11.04
CA LEU A 154 16.44 23.23 -9.94
C LEU A 154 17.70 23.49 -9.06
N ASP A 155 18.68 22.60 -9.07
CA ASP A 155 19.98 22.83 -8.42
C ASP A 155 20.99 23.56 -9.32
N SER A 156 20.70 23.74 -10.59
CA SER A 156 21.52 24.58 -11.50
C SER A 156 21.37 26.05 -11.18
N ASP A 157 22.27 26.87 -11.72
CA ASP A 157 22.21 28.35 -11.53
C ASP A 157 20.92 28.93 -12.11
N GLU A 158 20.45 28.41 -13.24
CA GLU A 158 19.22 28.82 -13.90
C GLU A 158 17.99 28.46 -13.08
N GLY A 159 17.87 27.17 -12.64
CA GLY A 159 16.75 26.69 -11.84
C GLY A 159 16.67 27.36 -10.45
N LYS A 160 17.81 27.71 -9.84
CA LYS A 160 17.84 28.46 -8.59
C LYS A 160 17.26 29.88 -8.71
N GLU A 161 17.45 30.55 -9.85
CA GLU A 161 16.81 31.82 -10.11
C GLU A 161 15.27 31.69 -10.15
N GLU A 162 14.77 30.65 -10.78
CA GLU A 162 13.33 30.37 -10.86
C GLU A 162 12.68 30.16 -9.49
N LEU A 163 13.39 29.47 -8.60
CA LEU A 163 12.90 29.19 -7.26
C LEU A 163 13.01 30.35 -6.27
N LYS A 164 13.71 31.39 -6.56
CA LYS A 164 13.93 32.54 -5.63
C LYS A 164 12.63 33.13 -5.11
N SER A 165 11.60 33.22 -5.92
CA SER A 165 10.32 33.83 -5.57
C SER A 165 9.46 32.95 -4.63
N ILE A 166 9.72 31.64 -4.56
CA ILE A 166 8.86 30.66 -3.85
C ILE A 166 9.57 29.93 -2.71
N GLY A 167 10.82 30.30 -2.39
CA GLY A 167 11.50 29.80 -1.19
C GLY A 167 12.89 29.20 -1.40
N GLY A 168 13.28 28.92 -2.64
CA GLY A 168 14.59 28.36 -2.98
C GLY A 168 14.80 26.89 -2.57
N LEU A 169 15.77 26.27 -3.21
CA LEU A 169 16.26 24.92 -2.90
C LEU A 169 17.77 25.00 -2.65
N SER A 170 18.22 24.53 -1.48
CA SER A 170 19.66 24.49 -1.23
C SER A 170 20.30 23.31 -1.96
N THR A 171 21.51 23.50 -2.51
CA THR A 171 22.30 22.41 -3.13
C THR A 171 22.49 21.22 -2.18
N ALA A 172 22.67 21.49 -0.88
CA ALA A 172 22.80 20.43 0.11
C ALA A 172 21.53 19.56 0.21
N THR A 173 20.36 20.19 0.23
CA THR A 173 19.06 19.47 0.27
C THR A 173 18.80 18.75 -1.05
N ALA A 174 19.04 19.38 -2.20
CA ALA A 174 18.94 18.75 -3.51
C ALA A 174 19.82 17.48 -3.59
N GLY A 175 21.06 17.57 -3.15
CA GLY A 175 21.97 16.43 -3.10
C GLY A 175 21.51 15.30 -2.18
N VAL A 176 20.81 15.60 -1.06
CA VAL A 176 20.20 14.57 -0.21
C VAL A 176 19.02 13.91 -0.92
N LEU A 177 18.13 14.69 -1.51
CA LEU A 177 16.97 14.16 -2.24
C LEU A 177 17.40 13.28 -3.42
N LEU A 178 18.41 13.69 -4.18
CA LEU A 178 18.96 12.88 -5.27
C LEU A 178 19.48 11.52 -4.79
N ARG A 179 20.18 11.47 -3.65
CA ARG A 179 20.62 10.18 -3.06
C ARG A 179 19.47 9.30 -2.62
N LYS A 180 18.43 9.90 -2.04
CA LYS A 180 17.22 9.16 -1.62
C LYS A 180 16.44 8.60 -2.82
N ILE A 181 16.45 9.29 -3.96
CA ILE A 181 15.88 8.77 -5.21
C ILE A 181 16.66 7.53 -5.66
N VAL A 182 17.99 7.59 -5.69
CA VAL A 182 18.83 6.43 -6.04
C VAL A 182 18.59 5.26 -5.08
N GLU A 183 18.49 5.52 -3.79
CA GLU A 183 18.19 4.48 -2.80
C GLU A 183 16.81 3.84 -3.06
N LEU A 184 15.81 4.63 -3.46
CA LEU A 184 14.49 4.14 -3.80
C LEU A 184 14.51 3.33 -5.13
N GLU A 185 15.29 3.75 -6.11
CA GLU A 185 15.55 2.99 -7.34
C GLU A 185 16.17 1.61 -7.02
N ASP A 186 17.20 1.58 -6.19
CA ASP A 186 17.88 0.34 -5.75
C ASP A 186 16.93 -0.62 -4.99
N GLN A 187 15.92 -0.08 -4.31
CA GLN A 187 14.87 -0.85 -3.64
C GLN A 187 13.76 -1.35 -4.59
N GLY A 188 13.87 -1.08 -5.89
CA GLY A 188 12.91 -1.51 -6.90
C GLY A 188 11.80 -0.48 -7.17
N GLY A 189 11.97 0.77 -6.75
CA GLY A 189 11.02 1.85 -6.98
C GLY A 189 10.69 2.08 -8.45
N GLU A 190 11.64 1.86 -9.35
CA GLU A 190 11.43 1.96 -10.80
C GLU A 190 10.33 1.00 -11.33
N ALA A 191 10.15 -0.15 -10.70
CA ALA A 191 9.11 -1.07 -11.10
C ALA A 191 7.71 -0.58 -10.66
N PHE A 192 7.63 0.21 -9.58
CA PHE A 192 6.39 0.74 -9.05
C PHE A 192 6.02 2.09 -9.66
N PHE A 193 6.98 3.02 -9.79
CA PHE A 193 6.72 4.35 -10.35
C PHE A 193 6.73 4.33 -11.87
N GLY A 194 5.67 4.87 -12.47
CA GLY A 194 5.49 5.01 -13.92
C GLY A 194 4.13 4.53 -14.41
N GLU A 195 3.94 4.64 -15.71
CA GLU A 195 2.73 4.17 -16.41
C GLU A 195 2.81 2.69 -16.81
N PRO A 196 1.68 2.01 -17.06
CA PRO A 196 0.31 2.51 -16.79
C PRO A 196 -0.03 2.47 -15.31
N GLU A 197 -0.78 3.45 -14.86
CA GLU A 197 -1.32 3.48 -13.49
C GLU A 197 -2.43 2.44 -13.30
N LEU A 198 -2.68 2.10 -12.04
CA LEU A 198 -3.84 1.28 -11.68
C LEU A 198 -5.12 2.14 -11.80
N GLU A 199 -5.93 1.83 -12.79
CA GLU A 199 -7.31 2.33 -12.86
C GLU A 199 -8.22 1.48 -11.95
N VAL A 200 -8.94 2.13 -11.03
CA VAL A 200 -9.85 1.51 -10.06
C VAL A 200 -11.30 1.77 -10.42
#